data_5f7a3416734016a5c727d1bd70682b61
#
_entry.id   5f7a3416734016a5c727d1bd70682b61
#
_cell.length_a   1.000
_cell.length_b   1.000
_cell.length_c   1.000
_cell.angle_alpha   90.00
_cell.angle_beta   90.00
_cell.angle_gamma   90.00
#
_symmetry.space_group_name_H-M   'P 1'
#
loop_
_entity.id
_entity.type
_entity.pdbx_description
1 polymer ?
#
loop_
_entity_poly.entity_id
_entity_poly.type
_entity_poly.pdbx_seq_one_letter_code
_entity_poly.pdbx_strand_id
1 'polypeptide(L)'
;MKKALLMMTVLFSSSAFSQQCNVNPALLKATYTVTNNKNNEPTTQALTLWRNQQQVAHQNEITTELWQHLTNKQIRPIRYFNAQQRGIEYQPSEVRGVQNWSAKNQLVDAHLIAKMTLVNTQGTGCDEVKNYVLNEAETEYKLALFTQSKLVKTFSVSSKKGQVSTLLSLNNVSSNEQAIVAQFAKWDNFQTTDYADIGDNENDPFLAKMINLGFIEHSATGFYNQQGQAIQGEHYH
;
A
#
# COMPACT_ATOMS: atom_id res chain seq x y z
N MET A 1 -50.03 42.95 43.11
CA MET A 1 -50.02 42.38 41.75
C MET A 1 -48.54 42.05 41.39
N LYS A 2 -48.08 40.81 41.56
CA LYS A 2 -46.71 40.38 41.27
C LYS A 2 -46.68 39.75 39.85
N LYS A 3 -45.98 40.41 38.90
CA LYS A 3 -45.76 39.85 37.56
C LYS A 3 -44.60 38.90 37.60
N ALA A 4 -44.86 37.63 37.37
CA ALA A 4 -43.80 36.61 37.16
C ALA A 4 -43.32 36.71 35.73
N LEU A 5 -41.99 36.95 35.54
CA LEU A 5 -41.29 36.94 34.25
C LEU A 5 -40.78 35.52 34.00
N LEU A 6 -41.39 34.84 33.02
CA LEU A 6 -40.99 33.50 32.60
C LEU A 6 -39.80 33.60 31.64
N MET A 7 -38.64 33.23 32.09
CA MET A 7 -37.39 33.23 31.28
C MET A 7 -37.30 31.92 30.50
N MET A 8 -37.56 31.98 29.19
CA MET A 8 -37.51 30.81 28.28
C MET A 8 -36.06 30.60 27.81
N THR A 9 -35.38 29.62 28.39
CA THR A 9 -34.03 29.19 27.96
C THR A 9 -34.14 28.37 26.70
N VAL A 10 -33.66 28.92 25.57
CA VAL A 10 -33.52 28.24 24.29
C VAL A 10 -32.22 27.41 24.34
N LEU A 11 -32.35 26.09 24.42
CA LEU A 11 -31.26 25.16 24.29
C LEU A 11 -30.88 25.07 22.79
N PHE A 12 -29.78 25.70 22.39
CA PHE A 12 -29.16 25.46 21.11
C PHE A 12 -28.46 24.09 21.13
N SER A 13 -29.11 23.07 20.57
CA SER A 13 -28.47 21.82 20.24
C SER A 13 -27.52 22.03 19.05
N SER A 14 -26.23 22.18 19.32
CA SER A 14 -25.20 22.17 18.28
C SER A 14 -25.09 20.75 17.69
N SER A 15 -25.72 20.55 16.53
CA SER A 15 -25.53 19.38 15.72
C SER A 15 -24.06 19.38 15.25
N ALA A 16 -23.25 18.53 15.85
CA ALA A 16 -21.90 18.25 15.32
C ALA A 16 -22.06 17.58 13.95
N PHE A 17 -21.97 18.35 12.86
CA PHE A 17 -21.84 17.78 11.52
C PHE A 17 -20.53 17.01 11.47
N SER A 18 -20.61 15.68 11.46
CA SER A 18 -19.49 14.82 11.11
C SER A 18 -19.08 15.16 9.68
N GLN A 19 -17.93 15.77 9.52
CA GLN A 19 -17.38 16.08 8.20
C GLN A 19 -17.09 14.75 7.49
N GLN A 20 -17.90 14.43 6.48
CA GLN A 20 -17.72 13.22 5.69
C GLN A 20 -16.48 13.40 4.82
N CYS A 21 -15.52 12.51 4.97
CA CYS A 21 -14.31 12.54 4.17
C CYS A 21 -14.63 12.17 2.72
N ASN A 22 -14.16 12.97 1.76
CA ASN A 22 -14.35 12.72 0.33
C ASN A 22 -13.55 11.52 -0.21
N VAL A 23 -12.70 10.92 0.63
CA VAL A 23 -11.88 9.77 0.26
C VAL A 23 -12.47 8.51 0.87
N ASN A 24 -12.95 7.60 0.04
CA ASN A 24 -13.34 6.26 0.47
C ASN A 24 -12.09 5.41 0.71
N PRO A 25 -11.82 4.95 1.95
CA PRO A 25 -10.62 4.16 2.25
C PRO A 25 -10.51 2.85 1.49
N ALA A 26 -11.65 2.29 1.06
CA ALA A 26 -11.72 1.03 0.33
C ALA A 26 -11.67 1.19 -1.20
N LEU A 27 -11.76 2.43 -1.71
CA LEU A 27 -11.83 2.71 -3.14
C LEU A 27 -11.05 4.00 -3.45
N LEU A 28 -9.75 3.88 -3.67
CA LEU A 28 -8.86 5.00 -3.91
C LEU A 28 -7.64 4.63 -4.75
N LYS A 29 -7.00 5.65 -5.30
CA LYS A 29 -5.65 5.62 -5.86
C LYS A 29 -4.77 6.59 -5.08
N ALA A 30 -3.62 6.13 -4.60
CA ALA A 30 -2.63 6.98 -3.94
C ALA A 30 -1.27 6.82 -4.64
N THR A 31 -0.64 7.94 -4.98
CA THR A 31 0.69 7.95 -5.61
C THR A 31 1.75 8.34 -4.61
N TYR A 32 2.87 7.65 -4.65
CA TYR A 32 3.99 7.79 -3.74
C TYR A 32 5.30 7.96 -4.49
N THR A 33 6.26 8.60 -3.83
CA THR A 33 7.67 8.53 -4.16
C THR A 33 8.37 7.67 -3.11
N VAL A 34 9.12 6.66 -3.55
CA VAL A 34 10.03 5.87 -2.72
C VAL A 34 11.44 6.38 -2.99
N THR A 35 12.09 6.89 -1.96
CA THR A 35 13.49 7.34 -2.01
C THR A 35 14.34 6.36 -1.21
N ASN A 36 15.27 5.71 -1.87
CA ASN A 36 16.28 4.88 -1.22
C ASN A 36 17.61 5.63 -1.24
N ASN A 37 18.25 5.74 -0.09
CA ASN A 37 19.58 6.33 0.04
C ASN A 37 20.56 5.24 0.50
N LYS A 38 21.61 5.03 -0.26
CA LYS A 38 22.70 4.14 0.09
C LYS A 38 24.00 4.90 -0.09
N ASN A 39 24.77 5.06 1.00
CA ASN A 39 26.06 5.78 1.00
C ASN A 39 25.95 7.21 0.43
N ASN A 40 24.88 7.94 0.74
CA ASN A 40 24.56 9.28 0.25
C ASN A 40 24.24 9.36 -1.27
N GLU A 41 23.95 8.24 -1.89
CA GLU A 41 23.48 8.19 -3.28
C GLU A 41 21.96 7.89 -3.29
N PRO A 42 21.10 8.90 -3.42
CA PRO A 42 19.67 8.71 -3.44
C PRO A 42 19.19 8.20 -4.82
N THR A 43 18.34 7.21 -4.79
CA THR A 43 17.55 6.77 -5.94
C THR A 43 16.07 6.93 -5.65
N THR A 44 15.27 7.30 -6.65
CA THR A 44 13.83 7.49 -6.49
C THR A 44 13.06 6.62 -7.47
N GLN A 45 11.91 6.16 -7.05
CA GLN A 45 10.97 5.44 -7.90
C GLN A 45 9.53 5.79 -7.54
N ALA A 46 8.65 5.74 -8.54
CA ALA A 46 7.23 5.94 -8.34
C ALA A 46 6.57 4.63 -7.87
N LEU A 47 5.63 4.77 -6.92
CA LEU A 47 4.74 3.71 -6.51
C LEU A 47 3.32 4.23 -6.52
N THR A 48 2.39 3.46 -7.08
CA THR A 48 0.97 3.72 -6.97
C THR A 48 0.28 2.60 -6.21
N LEU A 49 -0.38 2.96 -5.12
CA LEU A 49 -1.31 2.10 -4.39
C LEU A 49 -2.71 2.29 -4.97
N TRP A 50 -3.35 1.19 -5.33
CA TRP A 50 -4.74 1.14 -5.73
C TRP A 50 -5.51 0.26 -4.77
N ARG A 51 -6.69 0.73 -4.36
CA ARG A 51 -7.64 -0.06 -3.58
C ARG A 51 -8.97 -0.13 -4.30
N ASN A 52 -9.50 -1.33 -4.42
CA ASN A 52 -10.84 -1.60 -4.91
C ASN A 52 -11.47 -2.70 -4.04
N GLN A 53 -12.01 -2.28 -2.90
CA GLN A 53 -12.66 -3.16 -1.91
C GLN A 53 -11.74 -4.28 -1.40
N GLN A 54 -11.93 -5.51 -1.89
CA GLN A 54 -11.14 -6.70 -1.54
C GLN A 54 -9.92 -6.91 -2.44
N GLN A 55 -9.62 -5.94 -3.30
CA GLN A 55 -8.46 -5.95 -4.17
C GLN A 55 -7.55 -4.77 -3.87
N VAL A 56 -6.26 -5.03 -3.86
CA VAL A 56 -5.22 -4.01 -3.70
C VAL A 56 -4.15 -4.24 -4.75
N ALA A 57 -3.68 -3.17 -5.39
CA ALA A 57 -2.57 -3.27 -6.31
C ALA A 57 -1.48 -2.26 -5.98
N HIS A 58 -0.23 -2.71 -6.05
CA HIS A 58 0.97 -1.87 -6.02
C HIS A 58 1.56 -1.84 -7.41
N GLN A 59 1.55 -0.68 -8.03
CA GLN A 59 2.02 -0.48 -9.38
C GLN A 59 3.30 0.35 -9.38
N ASN A 60 4.31 -0.15 -10.05
CA ASN A 60 5.50 0.60 -10.45
C ASN A 60 5.55 0.76 -11.98
N GLU A 61 6.66 1.21 -12.53
CA GLU A 61 6.83 1.44 -13.97
C GLU A 61 6.76 0.13 -14.79
N ILE A 62 7.17 -0.99 -14.23
CA ILE A 62 7.32 -2.27 -14.94
C ILE A 62 6.15 -3.20 -14.63
N THR A 63 5.86 -3.39 -13.35
CA THR A 63 4.91 -4.38 -12.86
C THR A 63 3.78 -3.76 -12.05
N THR A 64 2.69 -4.52 -11.96
CA THR A 64 1.62 -4.32 -11.00
C THR A 64 1.44 -5.60 -10.21
N GLU A 65 1.67 -5.54 -8.90
CA GLU A 65 1.34 -6.62 -7.98
C GLU A 65 -0.07 -6.42 -7.46
N LEU A 66 -0.98 -7.27 -7.85
CA LEU A 66 -2.38 -7.26 -7.39
C LEU A 66 -2.60 -8.38 -6.39
N TRP A 67 -3.23 -8.07 -5.28
CA TRP A 67 -3.66 -9.04 -4.26
C TRP A 67 -5.17 -9.02 -4.11
N GLN A 68 -5.77 -10.20 -4.14
CA GLN A 68 -7.19 -10.41 -3.88
C GLN A 68 -7.36 -11.04 -2.50
N HIS A 69 -8.14 -10.40 -1.65
CA HIS A 69 -8.50 -10.94 -0.34
C HIS A 69 -9.70 -11.84 -0.50
N LEU A 70 -9.49 -13.14 -0.39
CA LEU A 70 -10.53 -14.15 -0.59
C LEU A 70 -11.42 -14.29 0.64
N THR A 71 -12.60 -14.85 0.48
CA THR A 71 -13.58 -15.08 1.55
C THR A 71 -13.07 -15.99 2.66
N ASN A 72 -12.17 -16.92 2.34
CA ASN A 72 -11.48 -17.79 3.31
C ASN A 72 -10.29 -17.11 4.01
N LYS A 73 -10.12 -15.78 3.86
CA LYS A 73 -9.03 -14.94 4.38
C LYS A 73 -7.65 -15.21 3.75
N GLN A 74 -7.57 -16.06 2.75
CA GLN A 74 -6.35 -16.20 1.96
C GLN A 74 -6.15 -15.00 1.04
N ILE A 75 -4.91 -14.77 0.63
CA ILE A 75 -4.54 -13.72 -0.31
C ILE A 75 -4.03 -14.39 -1.58
N ARG A 76 -4.70 -14.11 -2.70
CA ARG A 76 -4.29 -14.57 -4.02
C ARG A 76 -3.56 -13.45 -4.74
N PRO A 77 -2.27 -13.60 -5.03
CA PRO A 77 -1.51 -12.59 -5.77
C PRO A 77 -1.55 -12.84 -7.27
N ILE A 78 -1.52 -11.76 -8.03
CA ILE A 78 -1.37 -11.76 -9.48
C ILE A 78 -0.30 -10.72 -9.82
N ARG A 79 0.69 -11.09 -10.59
CA ARG A 79 1.71 -10.15 -11.08
C ARG A 79 1.44 -9.82 -12.53
N TYR A 80 1.13 -8.57 -12.81
CA TYR A 80 0.96 -8.06 -14.17
C TYR A 80 2.21 -7.35 -14.67
N PHE A 81 2.52 -7.56 -15.93
CA PHE A 81 3.55 -6.88 -16.69
C PHE A 81 2.86 -5.89 -17.63
N ASN A 82 2.89 -4.63 -17.26
CA ASN A 82 2.05 -3.59 -17.87
C ASN A 82 2.34 -3.40 -19.37
N ALA A 83 3.61 -3.43 -19.77
CA ALA A 83 4.01 -3.25 -21.17
C ALA A 83 3.62 -4.42 -22.09
N GLN A 84 3.60 -5.64 -21.54
CA GLN A 84 3.27 -6.86 -22.28
C GLN A 84 1.78 -7.20 -22.22
N GLN A 85 1.03 -6.55 -21.33
CA GLN A 85 -0.38 -6.86 -21.03
C GLN A 85 -0.55 -8.36 -20.69
N ARG A 86 0.40 -8.91 -19.95
CA ARG A 86 0.42 -10.29 -19.50
C ARG A 86 0.48 -10.33 -17.98
N GLY A 87 -0.02 -11.43 -17.41
CA GLY A 87 0.00 -11.65 -15.97
C GLY A 87 0.40 -13.08 -15.61
N ILE A 88 0.90 -13.24 -14.38
CA ILE A 88 1.13 -14.53 -13.75
C ILE A 88 0.28 -14.60 -12.50
N GLU A 89 -0.56 -15.61 -12.42
CA GLU A 89 -1.42 -15.88 -11.29
C GLU A 89 -0.78 -16.90 -10.36
N TYR A 90 -0.82 -16.62 -9.07
CA TYR A 90 -0.30 -17.51 -8.04
C TYR A 90 -1.44 -18.02 -7.17
N GLN A 91 -1.42 -19.30 -6.88
CA GLN A 91 -2.28 -19.81 -5.81
C GLN A 91 -1.72 -19.38 -4.45
N PRO A 92 -2.55 -19.22 -3.42
CA PRO A 92 -2.08 -18.82 -2.09
C PRO A 92 -0.98 -19.74 -1.52
N SER A 93 -0.98 -21.03 -1.89
CA SER A 93 0.01 -22.01 -1.48
C SER A 93 1.37 -21.88 -2.18
N GLU A 94 1.42 -21.18 -3.31
CA GLU A 94 2.66 -20.99 -4.09
C GLU A 94 3.46 -19.77 -3.62
N VAL A 95 2.87 -18.95 -2.77
CA VAL A 95 3.48 -17.73 -2.26
C VAL A 95 4.26 -18.05 -0.98
N ARG A 96 5.54 -17.73 -0.98
CA ARG A 96 6.42 -17.93 0.19
C ARG A 96 6.18 -16.84 1.23
N GLY A 97 6.28 -17.23 2.51
CA GLY A 97 6.19 -16.33 3.65
C GLY A 97 4.75 -16.02 4.08
N VAL A 98 4.63 -15.26 5.16
CA VAL A 98 3.34 -14.88 5.73
C VAL A 98 2.72 -13.76 4.89
N GLN A 99 1.54 -14.01 4.35
CA GLN A 99 0.79 -13.00 3.62
C GLN A 99 -0.03 -12.17 4.62
N ASN A 100 0.28 -10.88 4.69
CA ASN A 100 -0.39 -9.96 5.60
C ASN A 100 -1.19 -8.92 4.80
N TRP A 101 -2.53 -8.98 4.91
CA TRP A 101 -3.41 -8.07 4.20
C TRP A 101 -3.19 -6.61 4.58
N SER A 102 -2.91 -6.31 5.86
CA SER A 102 -2.69 -4.92 6.28
C SER A 102 -1.46 -4.31 5.61
N ALA A 103 -0.39 -5.08 5.47
CA ALA A 103 0.82 -4.63 4.78
C ALA A 103 0.55 -4.32 3.30
N LYS A 104 -0.29 -5.14 2.64
CA LYS A 104 -0.68 -4.89 1.24
C LYS A 104 -1.60 -3.68 1.13
N ASN A 105 -2.62 -3.60 1.99
CA ASN A 105 -3.65 -2.58 1.92
C ASN A 105 -3.16 -1.18 2.32
N GLN A 106 -2.24 -1.07 3.28
CA GLN A 106 -1.78 0.23 3.82
C GLN A 106 -0.27 0.48 3.71
N LEU A 107 0.48 -0.38 2.99
CA LEU A 107 1.94 -0.29 2.77
C LEU A 107 2.80 -0.45 4.03
N VAL A 108 2.21 -0.58 5.20
CA VAL A 108 2.89 -0.84 6.47
C VAL A 108 2.11 -1.90 7.25
N ASP A 109 2.83 -2.88 7.79
CA ASP A 109 2.24 -3.96 8.57
C ASP A 109 1.62 -3.43 9.87
N ALA A 110 0.38 -3.86 10.16
CA ALA A 110 -0.31 -3.52 11.41
C ALA A 110 0.45 -4.03 12.64
N HIS A 111 1.17 -5.16 12.55
CA HIS A 111 2.01 -5.66 13.65
C HIS A 111 3.22 -4.75 13.91
N LEU A 112 3.81 -4.16 12.86
CA LEU A 112 4.85 -3.16 13.03
C LEU A 112 4.29 -1.90 13.70
N ILE A 113 3.13 -1.41 13.23
CA ILE A 113 2.48 -0.23 13.83
C ILE A 113 2.15 -0.48 15.31
N ALA A 114 1.72 -1.69 15.67
CA ALA A 114 1.41 -2.05 17.06
C ALA A 114 2.64 -2.02 17.99
N LYS A 115 3.85 -2.22 17.46
CA LYS A 115 5.11 -2.08 18.22
C LYS A 115 5.58 -0.63 18.35
N MET A 116 5.09 0.27 17.49
CA MET A 116 5.53 1.67 17.46
C MET A 116 4.89 2.48 18.58
N THR A 117 5.63 3.48 19.07
CA THR A 117 5.13 4.43 20.07
C THR A 117 4.48 5.62 19.34
N LEU A 118 3.22 5.92 19.70
CA LEU A 118 2.54 7.15 19.26
C LEU A 118 3.23 8.37 19.89
N VAL A 119 3.77 9.25 19.05
CA VAL A 119 4.44 10.49 19.49
C VAL A 119 3.45 11.63 19.64
N ASN A 120 2.62 11.86 18.61
CA ASN A 120 1.60 12.89 18.62
C ASN A 120 0.50 12.61 17.57
N THR A 121 -0.58 13.38 17.66
CA THR A 121 -1.64 13.44 16.66
C THR A 121 -1.77 14.87 16.18
N GLN A 122 -1.84 15.09 14.87
CA GLN A 122 -1.95 16.40 14.23
C GLN A 122 -3.17 16.42 13.32
N GLY A 123 -3.80 17.61 13.18
CA GLY A 123 -5.01 17.77 12.40
C GLY A 123 -6.25 17.20 13.08
N THR A 124 -7.37 17.24 12.38
CA THR A 124 -8.67 16.74 12.85
C THR A 124 -9.47 16.15 11.68
N GLY A 125 -10.41 15.25 11.97
CA GLY A 125 -11.29 14.67 10.96
C GLY A 125 -10.51 13.94 9.86
N CYS A 126 -10.71 14.31 8.61
CA CYS A 126 -10.10 13.67 7.45
C CYS A 126 -8.59 13.88 7.35
N ASP A 127 -8.09 14.99 7.91
CA ASP A 127 -6.69 15.38 7.90
C ASP A 127 -5.94 14.95 9.16
N GLU A 128 -6.60 14.18 10.04
CA GLU A 128 -5.95 13.68 11.24
C GLU A 128 -4.85 12.69 10.89
N VAL A 129 -3.62 13.00 11.34
CA VAL A 129 -2.41 12.21 11.16
C VAL A 129 -1.85 11.81 12.50
N LYS A 130 -1.62 10.52 12.70
CA LYS A 130 -0.89 9.97 13.85
C LYS A 130 0.56 9.74 13.47
N ASN A 131 1.46 10.25 14.29
CA ASN A 131 2.90 10.11 14.12
C ASN A 131 3.45 9.10 15.12
N TYR A 132 4.15 8.09 14.59
CA TYR A 132 4.70 6.98 15.36
C TYR A 132 6.21 6.88 15.16
N VAL A 133 6.89 6.34 16.16
CA VAL A 133 8.31 6.02 16.13
C VAL A 133 8.57 4.64 16.73
N LEU A 134 9.53 3.92 16.18
CA LEU A 134 10.11 2.72 16.77
C LEU A 134 11.62 2.75 16.58
N ASN A 135 12.34 2.46 17.66
CA ASN A 135 13.78 2.26 17.63
C ASN A 135 14.05 0.79 17.97
N GLU A 136 14.52 0.02 17.03
CA GLU A 136 14.79 -1.40 17.18
C GLU A 136 16.24 -1.68 16.74
N ALA A 137 17.07 -2.14 17.67
CA ALA A 137 18.51 -2.35 17.45
C ALA A 137 19.17 -1.15 16.75
N GLU A 138 19.69 -1.34 15.54
CA GLU A 138 20.39 -0.34 14.73
C GLU A 138 19.46 0.40 13.75
N THR A 139 18.14 0.20 13.83
CA THR A 139 17.15 0.74 12.90
C THR A 139 16.18 1.68 13.59
N GLU A 140 15.88 2.81 12.96
CA GLU A 140 14.82 3.74 13.35
C GLU A 140 13.71 3.71 12.31
N TYR A 141 12.48 3.58 12.78
CA TYR A 141 11.25 3.65 11.98
C TYR A 141 10.45 4.87 12.39
N LYS A 142 10.01 5.66 11.41
CA LYS A 142 9.07 6.78 11.61
C LYS A 142 7.90 6.64 10.67
N LEU A 143 6.69 6.76 11.19
CA LEU A 143 5.46 6.64 10.42
C LEU A 143 4.54 7.82 10.72
N ALA A 144 4.06 8.49 9.67
CA ALA A 144 2.93 9.38 9.72
C ALA A 144 1.76 8.75 8.95
N LEU A 145 0.64 8.49 9.62
CA LEU A 145 -0.50 7.73 9.09
C LEU A 145 -1.79 8.54 9.20
N PHE A 146 -2.50 8.71 8.09
CA PHE A 146 -3.86 9.25 8.11
C PHE A 146 -4.83 8.27 8.78
N THR A 147 -5.54 8.73 9.82
CA THR A 147 -6.36 7.84 10.66
C THR A 147 -7.59 7.32 9.94
N GLN A 148 -8.24 8.14 9.11
CA GLN A 148 -9.47 7.81 8.40
C GLN A 148 -9.20 6.93 7.17
N SER A 149 -8.34 7.39 6.26
CA SER A 149 -8.06 6.69 5.02
C SER A 149 -7.11 5.50 5.17
N LYS A 150 -6.42 5.36 6.32
CA LYS A 150 -5.36 4.38 6.54
C LYS A 150 -4.26 4.45 5.47
N LEU A 151 -3.99 5.66 4.99
CA LEU A 151 -2.91 5.93 4.07
C LEU A 151 -1.66 6.38 4.82
N VAL A 152 -0.53 5.84 4.46
CA VAL A 152 0.76 6.36 4.88
C VAL A 152 0.92 7.75 4.29
N LYS A 153 1.17 8.76 5.12
CA LYS A 153 1.61 10.09 4.68
C LYS A 153 3.10 10.07 4.40
N THR A 154 3.88 9.56 5.36
CA THR A 154 5.30 9.27 5.22
C THR A 154 5.65 8.04 6.04
N PHE A 155 6.56 7.21 5.53
CA PHE A 155 7.18 6.13 6.29
C PHE A 155 8.66 6.10 5.98
N SER A 156 9.49 6.14 7.01
CA SER A 156 10.93 6.03 6.84
C SER A 156 11.51 4.92 7.69
N VAL A 157 12.48 4.24 7.10
CA VAL A 157 13.33 3.25 7.75
C VAL A 157 14.77 3.73 7.56
N SER A 158 15.49 3.92 8.62
CA SER A 158 16.88 4.39 8.56
C SER A 158 17.80 3.63 9.52
N SER A 159 19.00 3.28 9.04
CA SER A 159 20.06 2.81 9.91
C SER A 159 20.53 3.94 10.81
N LYS A 160 20.74 3.69 12.11
CA LYS A 160 21.32 4.65 13.06
C LYS A 160 22.70 5.13 12.65
N LYS A 161 23.43 4.36 11.84
CA LYS A 161 24.72 4.75 11.26
C LYS A 161 24.59 5.66 10.05
N GLY A 162 23.36 5.95 9.59
CA GLY A 162 23.06 6.88 8.51
C GLY A 162 23.44 6.42 7.10
N GLN A 163 23.96 5.19 6.94
CA GLN A 163 24.45 4.69 5.66
C GLN A 163 23.35 4.21 4.70
N VAL A 164 22.20 3.83 5.24
CA VAL A 164 21.07 3.32 4.47
C VAL A 164 19.80 3.92 5.03
N SER A 165 18.95 4.43 4.15
CA SER A 165 17.61 4.84 4.51
C SER A 165 16.63 4.66 3.35
N THR A 166 15.37 4.36 3.68
CA THR A 166 14.24 4.35 2.74
C THR A 166 13.20 5.32 3.24
N LEU A 167 12.67 6.14 2.35
CA LEU A 167 11.57 7.07 2.62
C LEU A 167 10.45 6.85 1.60
N LEU A 168 9.27 6.54 2.08
CA LEU A 168 8.03 6.53 1.33
C LEU A 168 7.27 7.83 1.62
N SER A 169 6.91 8.60 0.59
CA SER A 169 6.19 9.87 0.72
C SER A 169 4.96 9.89 -0.17
N LEU A 170 3.81 10.22 0.40
CA LEU A 170 2.56 10.39 -0.35
C LEU A 170 2.60 11.67 -1.17
N ASN A 171 2.30 11.58 -2.46
CA ASN A 171 2.25 12.72 -3.36
C ASN A 171 0.81 13.17 -3.62
N ASN A 172 -0.10 12.23 -3.93
CA ASN A 172 -1.48 12.56 -4.28
C ASN A 172 -2.44 11.41 -3.97
N VAL A 173 -3.70 11.75 -3.71
CA VAL A 173 -4.81 10.81 -3.52
C VAL A 173 -5.94 11.17 -4.47
N SER A 174 -6.51 10.18 -5.14
CA SER A 174 -7.69 10.31 -5.99
C SER A 174 -8.74 9.28 -5.57
N SER A 175 -9.99 9.73 -5.49
CA SER A 175 -11.19 8.92 -5.24
C SER A 175 -12.12 8.86 -6.46
N ASN A 176 -11.57 9.03 -7.67
CA ASN A 176 -12.34 8.85 -8.90
C ASN A 176 -12.67 7.37 -9.07
N GLU A 177 -13.85 6.97 -8.62
CA GLU A 177 -14.33 5.60 -8.61
C GLU A 177 -14.34 4.98 -10.01
N GLN A 178 -14.84 5.69 -11.01
CA GLN A 178 -14.91 5.19 -12.38
C GLN A 178 -13.52 4.86 -12.93
N ALA A 179 -12.54 5.73 -12.72
CA ALA A 179 -11.16 5.53 -13.16
C ALA A 179 -10.49 4.36 -12.43
N ILE A 180 -10.80 4.17 -11.14
CA ILE A 180 -10.25 3.07 -10.35
C ILE A 180 -10.82 1.74 -10.84
N VAL A 181 -12.15 1.61 -10.94
CA VAL A 181 -12.81 0.39 -11.43
C VAL A 181 -12.36 0.04 -12.84
N ALA A 182 -12.27 1.04 -13.74
CA ALA A 182 -11.78 0.83 -15.11
C ALA A 182 -10.33 0.31 -15.14
N GLN A 183 -9.47 0.76 -14.21
CA GLN A 183 -8.09 0.28 -14.13
C GLN A 183 -8.01 -1.19 -13.71
N PHE A 184 -8.80 -1.63 -12.73
CA PHE A 184 -8.86 -3.04 -12.34
C PHE A 184 -9.42 -3.89 -13.47
N ALA A 185 -10.51 -3.46 -14.12
CA ALA A 185 -11.06 -4.15 -15.29
C ALA A 185 -10.04 -4.25 -16.44
N LYS A 186 -9.19 -3.23 -16.63
CA LYS A 186 -8.09 -3.29 -17.62
C LYS A 186 -7.10 -4.41 -17.29
N TRP A 187 -6.68 -4.57 -16.03
CA TRP A 187 -5.78 -5.65 -15.63
C TRP A 187 -6.43 -7.02 -15.76
N ASP A 188 -7.71 -7.15 -15.39
CA ASP A 188 -8.47 -8.40 -15.52
C ASP A 188 -8.59 -8.87 -16.99
N ASN A 189 -8.45 -7.97 -17.96
CA ASN A 189 -8.43 -8.30 -19.39
C ASN A 189 -7.04 -8.69 -19.92
N PHE A 190 -5.99 -8.66 -19.11
CA PHE A 190 -4.66 -9.12 -19.53
C PHE A 190 -4.66 -10.66 -19.64
N GLN A 191 -3.91 -11.18 -20.60
CA GLN A 191 -3.72 -12.62 -20.70
C GLN A 191 -2.89 -13.11 -19.51
N THR A 192 -3.41 -14.07 -18.74
CA THR A 192 -2.70 -14.63 -17.59
C THR A 192 -2.24 -16.06 -17.85
N THR A 193 -1.23 -16.49 -17.11
CA THR A 193 -0.70 -17.85 -17.04
C THR A 193 -0.61 -18.23 -15.58
N ASP A 194 -1.13 -19.41 -15.22
CA ASP A 194 -0.95 -19.93 -13.86
C ASP A 194 0.54 -20.21 -13.59
N TYR A 195 1.00 -19.89 -12.39
CA TYR A 195 2.40 -20.10 -12.02
C TYR A 195 2.81 -21.57 -12.14
N ALA A 196 1.93 -22.50 -11.79
CA ALA A 196 2.16 -23.93 -11.92
C ALA A 196 2.42 -24.39 -13.38
N ASP A 197 1.82 -23.68 -14.35
CA ASP A 197 1.88 -24.05 -15.77
C ASP A 197 3.07 -23.43 -16.52
N ILE A 198 3.90 -22.65 -15.82
CA ILE A 198 5.05 -21.97 -16.45
C ILE A 198 6.04 -22.96 -17.03
N GLY A 199 6.32 -24.07 -16.32
CA GLY A 199 7.24 -25.10 -16.77
C GLY A 199 6.79 -25.79 -18.07
N ASP A 200 5.49 -25.91 -18.29
CA ASP A 200 4.91 -26.52 -19.50
C ASP A 200 4.92 -25.56 -20.71
N ASN A 201 5.15 -24.28 -20.47
CA ASN A 201 5.13 -23.21 -21.46
C ASN A 201 6.51 -22.58 -21.72
N GLU A 202 7.59 -23.34 -21.59
CA GLU A 202 8.98 -22.86 -21.76
C GLU A 202 9.26 -22.21 -23.13
N ASN A 203 8.48 -22.54 -24.15
CA ASN A 203 8.58 -21.96 -25.50
C ASN A 203 7.92 -20.58 -25.63
N ASP A 204 7.16 -20.10 -24.64
CA ASP A 204 6.60 -18.74 -24.66
C ASP A 204 7.71 -17.69 -24.46
N PRO A 205 8.00 -16.83 -25.47
CA PRO A 205 9.09 -15.86 -25.40
C PRO A 205 8.92 -14.85 -24.24
N PHE A 206 7.67 -14.59 -23.81
CA PHE A 206 7.40 -13.74 -22.68
C PHE A 206 7.85 -14.42 -21.38
N LEU A 207 7.46 -15.68 -21.16
CA LEU A 207 7.81 -16.43 -19.96
C LEU A 207 9.32 -16.62 -19.87
N ALA A 208 9.97 -17.05 -20.94
CA ALA A 208 11.43 -17.18 -21.03
C ALA A 208 12.15 -15.87 -20.66
N LYS A 209 11.65 -14.73 -21.17
CA LYS A 209 12.20 -13.42 -20.84
C LYS A 209 12.01 -13.07 -19.36
N MET A 210 10.84 -13.34 -18.78
CA MET A 210 10.55 -13.01 -17.37
C MET A 210 11.34 -13.90 -16.41
N ILE A 211 11.54 -15.17 -16.75
CA ILE A 211 12.44 -16.08 -16.03
C ILE A 211 13.89 -15.55 -16.04
N ASN A 212 14.40 -15.21 -17.22
CA ASN A 212 15.76 -14.70 -17.36
C ASN A 212 16.00 -13.38 -16.62
N LEU A 213 14.96 -12.56 -16.46
CA LEU A 213 15.00 -11.32 -15.70
C LEU A 213 14.76 -11.52 -14.18
N GLY A 214 14.53 -12.75 -13.72
CA GLY A 214 14.31 -13.07 -12.32
C GLY A 214 12.93 -12.67 -11.78
N PHE A 215 11.97 -12.31 -12.63
CA PHE A 215 10.64 -11.92 -12.18
C PHE A 215 9.76 -13.10 -11.73
N ILE A 216 10.06 -14.31 -12.16
CA ILE A 216 9.22 -15.50 -11.92
C ILE A 216 9.71 -16.33 -10.73
N GLU A 217 11.01 -16.36 -10.43
CA GLU A 217 11.58 -17.18 -9.37
C GLU A 217 11.20 -16.75 -7.95
N HIS A 218 10.77 -15.53 -7.77
CA HIS A 218 10.44 -15.00 -6.46
C HIS A 218 8.93 -14.74 -6.37
N SER A 219 8.34 -15.24 -5.29
CA SER A 219 6.94 -14.94 -4.95
C SER A 219 6.64 -13.45 -5.11
N ALA A 220 5.39 -13.09 -5.39
CA ALA A 220 4.89 -11.71 -5.49
C ALA A 220 5.10 -10.92 -4.18
N THR A 221 6.34 -10.70 -3.79
CA THR A 221 6.73 -10.05 -2.55
C THR A 221 7.30 -8.67 -2.81
N GLY A 222 6.43 -7.67 -2.92
CA GLY A 222 6.86 -6.30 -2.79
C GLY A 222 7.41 -5.66 -4.07
N PHE A 223 8.34 -4.76 -3.90
CA PHE A 223 8.82 -3.83 -4.92
C PHE A 223 10.01 -4.40 -5.72
N TYR A 224 10.02 -4.15 -7.02
CA TYR A 224 11.13 -4.49 -7.91
C TYR A 224 11.75 -3.23 -8.49
N ASN A 225 13.08 -3.21 -8.64
CA ASN A 225 13.75 -2.15 -9.37
C ASN A 225 13.59 -2.35 -10.90
N GLN A 226 14.12 -1.41 -11.68
CA GLN A 226 14.05 -1.46 -13.15
C GLN A 226 14.78 -2.66 -13.75
N GLN A 227 15.66 -3.32 -12.99
CA GLN A 227 16.42 -4.51 -13.37
C GLN A 227 15.71 -5.80 -12.94
N GLY A 228 14.49 -5.74 -12.39
CA GLY A 228 13.72 -6.91 -11.95
C GLY A 228 14.16 -7.49 -10.60
N GLN A 229 15.06 -6.81 -9.88
CA GLN A 229 15.48 -7.26 -8.56
C GLN A 229 14.49 -6.77 -7.51
N ALA A 230 14.09 -7.67 -6.60
CA ALA A 230 13.26 -7.28 -5.46
C ALA A 230 13.97 -6.21 -4.64
N ILE A 231 13.30 -5.08 -4.42
CA ILE A 231 13.77 -4.09 -3.46
C ILE A 231 13.46 -4.69 -2.09
N GLN A 232 14.48 -5.27 -1.46
CA GLN A 232 14.38 -5.85 -0.14
C GLN A 232 14.02 -4.75 0.88
N GLY A 233 12.74 -4.70 1.25
CA GLY A 233 12.43 -4.35 2.63
C GLY A 233 12.86 -5.54 3.46
N GLU A 234 13.72 -5.35 4.44
CA GLU A 234 14.24 -6.41 5.29
C GLU A 234 13.10 -7.31 5.78
N HIS A 235 13.20 -8.59 5.44
CA HIS A 235 12.32 -9.62 5.97
C HIS A 235 12.64 -9.80 7.45
N TYR A 236 11.71 -9.38 8.30
CA TYR A 236 11.73 -9.80 9.69
C TYR A 236 11.29 -11.27 9.78
N HIS A 237 12.21 -12.11 10.19
CA HIS A 237 11.97 -13.43 10.74
C HIS A 237 11.38 -13.34 12.14
#